data_d2086a979f6ea5c089ce861c79a2cdab
#
_entry.id   d2086a979f6ea5c089ce861c79a2cdab
#
_cell.length_a   1.000
_cell.length_b   1.000
_cell.length_c   1.000
_cell.angle_alpha   90.00
_cell.angle_beta   90.00
_cell.angle_gamma   90.00
#
_symmetry.space_group_name_H-M   'P 1'
#
loop_
_entity.id
_entity.type
_entity.pdbx_description
1 polymer ?
#
loop_
_entity_poly.entity_id
_entity_poly.type
_entity_poly.pdbx_seq_one_letter_code
_entity_poly.pdbx_strand_id
1 'polypeptide(L)'
;KKLIDSQAICIGLKKDIDEKLYIEIICEADNDKATAIISGGHTNFIYVSHNNDVILNKQATSSSEEEQHEPELNLRKVYDFATTTPLEEIRFILETKRLNKNAAERSFQGNYGHQLGKILKESKSEKQLLGSNTFTHILSYTSAACDARMAGAMIPVMSNSGSGNQGITATLPVAVSYTH
;
A
#
# COMPACT_ATOMS: atom_id res chain seq x y z
N LYS A 1 9.95 -10.24 -13.08
CA LYS A 1 9.65 -11.20 -14.16
C LYS A 1 10.79 -12.20 -14.36
N LYS A 2 12.04 -11.76 -14.60
CA LYS A 2 13.19 -12.68 -14.80
C LYS A 2 13.38 -13.71 -13.68
N LEU A 3 13.27 -13.29 -12.38
CA LEU A 3 13.41 -14.19 -11.23
C LEU A 3 12.28 -15.22 -11.12
N ILE A 4 11.07 -14.83 -11.51
CA ILE A 4 9.92 -15.76 -11.54
C ILE A 4 10.10 -16.77 -12.67
N ASP A 5 10.46 -16.30 -13.84
CA ASP A 5 10.65 -17.13 -15.04
C ASP A 5 11.84 -18.13 -14.87
N SER A 6 12.84 -17.75 -14.06
CA SER A 6 14.00 -18.61 -13.74
C SER A 6 13.75 -19.61 -12.60
N GLN A 7 12.57 -19.62 -12.00
CA GLN A 7 12.23 -20.44 -10.81
C GLN A 7 13.17 -20.18 -9.61
N ALA A 8 13.78 -19.00 -9.56
CA ALA A 8 14.67 -18.63 -8.46
C ALA A 8 13.92 -18.25 -7.17
N ILE A 9 12.59 -18.19 -7.21
CA ILE A 9 11.75 -17.88 -6.05
C ILE A 9 11.07 -19.16 -5.59
N CYS A 10 11.40 -19.59 -4.35
CA CYS A 10 10.74 -20.70 -3.66
C CYS A 10 9.79 -20.11 -2.60
N ILE A 11 8.54 -20.54 -2.63
CA ILE A 11 7.53 -20.14 -1.63
C ILE A 11 7.18 -21.36 -0.79
N GLY A 12 7.28 -21.23 0.53
CA GLY A 12 6.96 -22.26 1.49
C GLY A 12 5.99 -21.77 2.56
N LEU A 13 5.29 -22.71 3.18
CA LEU A 13 4.48 -22.45 4.35
C LEU A 13 5.25 -22.83 5.60
N LYS A 14 5.52 -21.86 6.48
CA LYS A 14 6.12 -22.13 7.80
C LYS A 14 5.01 -22.55 8.77
N LYS A 15 5.17 -23.70 9.39
CA LYS A 15 4.23 -24.25 10.38
C LYS A 15 4.63 -23.82 11.79
N ASP A 16 3.73 -24.00 12.74
CA ASP A 16 3.97 -23.76 14.17
C ASP A 16 4.33 -22.30 14.49
N ILE A 17 3.63 -21.38 13.84
CA ILE A 17 3.71 -19.93 14.09
C ILE A 17 2.39 -19.51 14.74
N ASP A 18 2.44 -18.97 15.95
CA ASP A 18 1.27 -18.49 16.70
C ASP A 18 0.81 -17.09 16.23
N GLU A 19 1.69 -16.34 15.56
CA GLU A 19 1.42 -15.00 15.10
C GLU A 19 0.48 -14.97 13.88
N LYS A 20 -0.44 -14.00 13.86
CA LYS A 20 -1.40 -13.81 12.75
C LYS A 20 -0.73 -13.46 11.42
N LEU A 21 0.44 -12.86 11.48
CA LEU A 21 1.25 -12.51 10.33
C LEU A 21 2.70 -12.89 10.59
N TYR A 22 3.27 -13.70 9.72
CA TYR A 22 4.69 -14.03 9.72
C TYR A 22 5.20 -14.12 8.28
N ILE A 23 6.23 -13.39 7.97
CA ILE A 23 6.89 -13.40 6.67
C ILE A 23 8.39 -13.50 6.92
N GLU A 24 9.00 -14.55 6.40
CA GLU A 24 10.45 -14.74 6.38
C GLU A 24 10.95 -14.74 4.95
N ILE A 25 11.89 -13.87 4.65
CA ILE A 25 12.52 -13.78 3.34
C ILE A 25 14.00 -14.06 3.50
N ILE A 26 14.49 -15.00 2.71
CA ILE A 26 15.89 -15.34 2.60
C ILE A 26 16.32 -15.09 1.16
N CYS A 27 17.33 -14.26 0.97
CA CYS A 27 17.96 -14.00 -0.32
C CYS A 27 19.38 -14.56 -0.28
N GLU A 28 19.72 -15.38 -1.26
CA GLU A 28 21.05 -15.94 -1.44
C GLU A 28 21.56 -15.63 -2.84
N ALA A 29 22.75 -15.08 -2.95
CA ALA A 29 23.42 -14.81 -4.20
C ALA A 29 24.93 -14.99 -4.04
N ASP A 30 25.51 -15.90 -4.81
CA ASP A 30 26.92 -16.28 -4.71
C ASP A 30 27.32 -16.68 -3.27
N ASN A 31 28.09 -15.84 -2.60
CA ASN A 31 28.51 -16.05 -1.22
C ASN A 31 27.79 -15.16 -0.21
N ASP A 32 26.80 -14.40 -0.66
CA ASP A 32 26.03 -13.49 0.18
C ASP A 32 24.66 -14.07 0.53
N LYS A 33 24.30 -13.91 1.81
CA LYS A 33 23.00 -14.32 2.35
C LYS A 33 22.41 -13.17 3.17
N ALA A 34 21.19 -12.81 2.87
CA ALA A 34 20.43 -11.83 3.67
C ALA A 34 19.12 -12.47 4.15
N THR A 35 18.76 -12.22 5.39
CA THR A 35 17.50 -12.69 5.99
C THR A 35 16.76 -11.53 6.61
N ALA A 36 15.45 -11.46 6.38
CA ALA A 36 14.56 -10.53 7.04
C ALA A 36 13.29 -11.24 7.50
N ILE A 37 12.83 -10.94 8.72
CA ILE A 37 11.61 -11.49 9.30
C ILE A 37 10.71 -10.37 9.77
N ILE A 38 9.46 -10.43 9.33
CA ILE A 38 8.36 -9.59 9.82
C ILE A 38 7.40 -10.50 10.59
N SER A 39 6.96 -10.07 11.78
CA SER A 39 6.01 -10.81 12.59
C SER A 39 5.07 -9.89 13.35
N GLY A 40 3.81 -10.29 13.52
CA GLY A 40 2.78 -9.59 14.26
C GLY A 40 2.17 -8.37 13.55
N GLY A 41 2.93 -7.65 12.73
CA GLY A 41 2.48 -6.46 11.99
C GLY A 41 3.21 -6.28 10.68
N HIS A 42 2.59 -5.63 9.70
CA HIS A 42 3.10 -5.52 8.32
C HIS A 42 4.43 -4.77 8.18
N THR A 43 4.79 -3.93 9.14
CA THR A 43 6.03 -3.15 9.15
C THR A 43 6.95 -3.52 10.32
N ASN A 44 6.55 -4.51 11.12
CA ASN A 44 7.32 -4.92 12.30
C ASN A 44 8.41 -5.92 11.92
N PHE A 45 9.59 -5.41 11.58
CA PHE A 45 10.77 -6.23 11.42
C PHE A 45 11.26 -6.69 12.79
N ILE A 46 11.32 -8.00 12.98
CA ILE A 46 11.81 -8.62 14.22
C ILE A 46 13.23 -9.17 14.07
N TYR A 47 13.66 -9.46 12.86
CA TYR A 47 15.00 -9.97 12.58
C TYR A 47 15.49 -9.48 11.21
N VAL A 48 16.73 -9.02 11.16
CA VAL A 48 17.43 -8.71 9.91
C VAL A 48 18.90 -9.10 10.07
N SER A 49 19.43 -9.84 9.10
CA SER A 49 20.85 -10.18 9.05
C SER A 49 21.40 -10.14 7.63
N HIS A 50 22.70 -9.90 7.52
CA HIS A 50 23.48 -10.03 6.30
C HIS A 50 24.71 -10.87 6.60
N ASN A 51 24.82 -12.01 5.96
CA ASN A 51 25.82 -13.03 6.24
C ASN A 51 25.80 -13.44 7.74
N ASN A 52 26.89 -13.24 8.44
CA ASN A 52 27.03 -13.52 9.88
C ASN A 52 26.69 -12.30 10.77
N ASP A 53 26.44 -11.12 10.15
CA ASP A 53 26.16 -9.91 10.89
C ASP A 53 24.66 -9.76 11.13
N VAL A 54 24.26 -9.78 12.41
CA VAL A 54 22.88 -9.54 12.82
C VAL A 54 22.69 -8.05 13.01
N ILE A 55 21.87 -7.44 12.12
CA ILE A 55 21.59 -6.01 12.12
C ILE A 55 20.44 -5.67 13.08
N LEU A 56 19.43 -6.55 13.15
CA LEU A 56 18.29 -6.41 14.03
C LEU A 56 17.88 -7.78 14.58
N ASN A 57 17.68 -7.87 15.89
CA ASN A 57 17.14 -9.05 16.54
C ASN A 57 16.25 -8.68 17.72
N LYS A 58 14.96 -8.52 17.48
CA LYS A 58 13.96 -8.27 18.52
C LYS A 58 13.48 -9.56 19.22
N GLN A 59 13.81 -10.73 18.67
CA GLN A 59 13.46 -12.04 19.28
C GLN A 59 14.24 -12.30 20.56
N ALA A 60 15.44 -11.73 20.69
CA ALA A 60 16.28 -11.91 21.86
C ALA A 60 15.87 -11.00 23.06
N THR A 61 15.02 -10.04 22.83
CA THR A 61 14.44 -9.17 23.87
C THR A 61 13.02 -9.61 24.22
N SER A 62 12.88 -10.84 24.70
CA SER A 62 11.70 -11.28 25.43
C SER A 62 11.80 -10.74 26.86
N SER A 63 11.53 -9.47 27.05
CA SER A 63 11.12 -8.81 28.29
C SER A 63 11.43 -7.32 28.30
N SER A 64 10.81 -6.60 27.44
CA SER A 64 10.25 -5.31 27.81
C SER A 64 9.02 -5.17 26.91
N GLU A 65 7.87 -5.24 27.54
CA GLU A 65 6.66 -4.59 27.08
C GLU A 65 7.02 -3.11 26.87
N GLU A 66 7.73 -2.79 25.80
CA GLU A 66 7.46 -1.53 25.15
C GLU A 66 6.01 -1.73 24.66
N GLU A 67 5.07 -1.44 25.55
CA GLU A 67 3.74 -1.04 25.17
C GLU A 67 3.98 -0.12 23.98
N GLN A 68 3.77 -0.64 22.75
CA GLN A 68 3.60 0.22 21.60
C GLN A 68 2.37 1.03 21.98
N HIS A 69 2.60 2.12 22.65
CA HIS A 69 1.57 3.10 22.99
C HIS A 69 1.09 3.57 21.62
N GLU A 70 0.09 2.87 21.10
CA GLU A 70 -0.62 3.35 19.92
C GLU A 70 -1.02 4.77 20.25
N PRO A 71 -0.59 5.75 19.48
CA PRO A 71 -0.90 7.13 19.77
C PRO A 71 -2.44 7.24 19.87
N GLU A 72 -2.94 7.68 21.00
CA GLU A 72 -4.36 7.94 21.16
C GLU A 72 -4.78 9.00 20.14
N LEU A 73 -5.22 8.51 18.96
CA LEU A 73 -5.65 9.35 17.86
C LEU A 73 -7.09 9.80 18.11
N ASN A 74 -7.28 11.10 18.08
CA ASN A 74 -8.61 11.71 18.03
C ASN A 74 -8.64 12.79 16.94
N LEU A 75 -9.83 13.21 16.55
CA LEU A 75 -10.02 14.16 15.46
C LEU A 75 -9.26 15.48 15.69
N ARG A 76 -9.17 15.93 16.93
CA ARG A 76 -8.46 17.17 17.28
C ARG A 76 -6.97 17.04 17.00
N LYS A 77 -6.33 15.94 17.45
CA LYS A 77 -4.90 15.69 17.22
C LYS A 77 -4.59 15.57 15.72
N VAL A 78 -5.46 14.90 14.95
CA VAL A 78 -5.31 14.79 13.49
C VAL A 78 -5.40 16.16 12.83
N TYR A 79 -6.37 16.97 13.21
CA TYR A 79 -6.54 18.32 12.69
C TYR A 79 -5.34 19.23 13.04
N ASP A 80 -4.93 19.22 14.29
CA ASP A 80 -3.79 20.02 14.75
C ASP A 80 -2.51 19.61 14.02
N PHE A 81 -2.24 18.31 13.89
CA PHE A 81 -1.12 17.81 13.07
C PHE A 81 -1.19 18.33 11.64
N ALA A 82 -2.33 18.18 10.97
CA ALA A 82 -2.48 18.56 9.57
C ALA A 82 -2.33 20.08 9.34
N THR A 83 -2.65 20.91 10.34
CA THR A 83 -2.65 22.36 10.20
C THR A 83 -1.40 23.04 10.79
N THR A 84 -0.67 22.40 11.67
CA THR A 84 0.49 23.00 12.34
C THR A 84 1.83 22.39 11.95
N THR A 85 1.84 21.17 11.38
CA THR A 85 3.09 20.53 10.96
C THR A 85 3.72 21.28 9.79
N PRO A 86 5.04 21.54 9.83
CA PRO A 86 5.74 22.17 8.73
C PRO A 86 5.53 21.40 7.41
N LEU A 87 5.27 22.12 6.32
CA LEU A 87 4.98 21.52 5.02
C LEU A 87 6.07 20.56 4.54
N GLU A 88 7.31 20.82 4.88
CA GLU A 88 8.44 19.98 4.48
C GLU A 88 8.36 18.57 5.11
N GLU A 89 7.85 18.45 6.33
CA GLU A 89 7.71 17.16 7.02
C GLU A 89 6.58 16.31 6.45
N ILE A 90 5.52 16.93 5.94
CA ILE A 90 4.36 16.24 5.37
C ILE A 90 4.36 16.21 3.84
N ARG A 91 5.41 16.73 3.19
CA ARG A 91 5.49 16.83 1.72
C ARG A 91 5.37 15.48 1.02
N PHE A 92 5.79 14.40 1.66
CA PHE A 92 5.67 13.03 1.13
C PHE A 92 4.22 12.67 0.77
N ILE A 93 3.21 13.32 1.37
CA ILE A 93 1.80 13.06 1.06
C ILE A 93 1.47 13.35 -0.42
N LEU A 94 2.24 14.21 -1.09
CA LEU A 94 2.06 14.50 -2.52
C LEU A 94 2.33 13.28 -3.40
N GLU A 95 3.13 12.32 -2.92
CA GLU A 95 3.35 11.07 -3.61
C GLU A 95 2.08 10.23 -3.73
N THR A 96 1.13 10.40 -2.81
CA THR A 96 -0.18 9.72 -2.87
C THR A 96 -0.91 10.10 -4.16
N LYS A 97 -0.90 11.39 -4.52
CA LYS A 97 -1.49 11.87 -5.77
C LYS A 97 -0.82 11.21 -6.97
N ARG A 98 0.51 11.22 -7.01
CA ARG A 98 1.27 10.67 -8.14
C ARG A 98 1.04 9.18 -8.30
N LEU A 99 1.20 8.40 -7.24
CA LEU A 99 1.13 6.94 -7.27
C LEU A 99 -0.31 6.46 -7.51
N ASN A 100 -1.25 6.95 -6.73
CA ASN A 100 -2.63 6.47 -6.78
C ASN A 100 -3.34 6.93 -8.06
N LYS A 101 -3.04 8.15 -8.57
CA LYS A 101 -3.56 8.61 -9.85
C LYS A 101 -3.00 7.80 -11.02
N ASN A 102 -1.70 7.47 -10.99
CA ASN A 102 -1.09 6.60 -11.99
C ASN A 102 -1.74 5.20 -12.03
N ALA A 103 -2.12 4.66 -10.87
CA ALA A 103 -2.85 3.40 -10.81
C ALA A 103 -4.19 3.47 -11.54
N ALA A 104 -4.96 4.55 -11.36
CA ALA A 104 -6.21 4.77 -12.08
C ALA A 104 -5.97 4.93 -13.59
N GLU A 105 -5.00 5.74 -13.98
CA GLU A 105 -4.67 5.97 -15.39
C GLU A 105 -4.22 4.68 -16.09
N ARG A 106 -3.48 3.83 -15.39
CA ARG A 106 -3.11 2.50 -15.88
C ARG A 106 -4.33 1.61 -16.09
N SER A 107 -5.30 1.68 -15.18
CA SER A 107 -6.55 0.94 -15.29
C SER A 107 -7.37 1.36 -16.51
N PHE A 108 -7.44 2.65 -16.80
CA PHE A 108 -8.15 3.15 -17.97
C PHE A 108 -7.55 2.69 -19.30
N GLN A 109 -6.25 2.41 -19.34
CA GLN A 109 -5.54 1.93 -20.53
C GLN A 109 -5.61 0.43 -20.73
N GLY A 110 -6.05 -0.33 -19.72
CA GLY A 110 -6.08 -1.79 -19.73
C GLY A 110 -7.45 -2.37 -19.40
N ASN A 111 -7.47 -3.69 -19.21
CA ASN A 111 -8.65 -4.43 -18.78
C ASN A 111 -8.35 -5.03 -17.41
N TYR A 112 -8.72 -4.33 -16.35
CA TYR A 112 -8.46 -4.73 -14.99
C TYR A 112 -9.75 -4.88 -14.19
N GLY A 113 -9.86 -5.99 -13.46
CA GLY A 113 -10.97 -6.26 -12.56
C GLY A 113 -12.34 -6.14 -13.25
N HIS A 114 -13.28 -5.51 -12.58
CA HIS A 114 -14.63 -5.28 -13.09
C HIS A 114 -14.74 -4.09 -14.05
N GLN A 115 -13.67 -3.33 -14.23
CA GLN A 115 -13.60 -2.13 -15.07
C GLN A 115 -14.63 -1.05 -14.69
N LEU A 116 -15.05 -1.03 -13.41
CA LEU A 116 -16.06 -0.09 -12.94
C LEU A 116 -15.67 1.36 -13.18
N GLY A 117 -14.42 1.71 -12.85
CA GLY A 117 -13.92 3.05 -13.08
C GLY A 117 -13.92 3.45 -14.55
N LYS A 118 -13.58 2.52 -15.45
CA LYS A 118 -13.58 2.73 -16.90
C LYS A 118 -15.01 2.92 -17.43
N ILE A 119 -15.93 2.06 -17.01
CA ILE A 119 -17.36 2.17 -17.36
C ILE A 119 -17.93 3.52 -16.95
N LEU A 120 -17.64 3.97 -15.73
CA LEU A 120 -18.09 5.27 -15.23
C LEU A 120 -17.52 6.44 -16.03
N LYS A 121 -16.27 6.34 -16.47
CA LYS A 121 -15.60 7.38 -17.25
C LYS A 121 -16.13 7.47 -18.69
N GLU A 122 -16.38 6.30 -19.32
CA GLU A 122 -16.78 6.18 -20.72
C GLU A 122 -18.29 6.32 -20.94
N SER A 123 -19.11 6.27 -19.88
CA SER A 123 -20.56 6.30 -19.96
C SER A 123 -21.05 7.68 -20.46
N LYS A 124 -21.22 7.79 -21.77
CA LYS A 124 -21.74 8.99 -22.45
C LYS A 124 -23.26 8.92 -22.69
N SER A 125 -23.96 7.92 -22.14
CA SER A 125 -25.38 7.75 -22.44
C SER A 125 -26.24 8.75 -21.66
N GLU A 126 -27.37 9.15 -22.24
CA GLU A 126 -28.43 9.96 -21.61
C GLU A 126 -29.02 9.32 -20.35
N LYS A 127 -28.69 8.07 -20.09
CA LYS A 127 -29.02 7.29 -18.90
C LYS A 127 -27.87 7.21 -17.90
N GLN A 128 -27.03 8.23 -17.82
CA GLN A 128 -26.02 8.31 -16.76
C GLN A 128 -26.71 8.32 -15.39
N LEU A 129 -26.66 7.21 -14.69
CA LEU A 129 -27.27 7.03 -13.37
C LEU A 129 -26.77 8.09 -12.36
N LEU A 130 -25.58 8.66 -12.59
CA LEU A 130 -24.89 9.59 -11.69
C LEU A 130 -24.55 10.95 -12.34
N GLY A 131 -24.85 11.17 -13.62
CA GLY A 131 -24.46 12.38 -14.36
C GLY A 131 -22.95 12.53 -14.57
N SER A 132 -22.56 13.50 -15.43
CA SER A 132 -21.14 13.89 -15.59
C SER A 132 -20.82 15.03 -14.62
N ASN A 133 -20.49 14.71 -13.40
CA ASN A 133 -20.14 15.67 -12.36
C ASN A 133 -18.86 15.27 -11.64
N THR A 134 -18.38 16.15 -10.78
CA THR A 134 -17.19 15.89 -9.95
C THR A 134 -17.28 14.59 -9.17
N PHE A 135 -18.44 14.21 -8.68
CA PHE A 135 -18.64 12.97 -7.95
C PHE A 135 -18.37 11.74 -8.83
N THR A 136 -18.92 11.70 -10.05
CA THR A 136 -18.68 10.60 -11.00
C THR A 136 -17.20 10.53 -11.39
N HIS A 137 -16.53 11.67 -11.54
CA HIS A 137 -15.11 11.74 -11.82
C HIS A 137 -14.28 11.13 -10.67
N ILE A 138 -14.55 11.55 -9.44
CA ILE A 138 -13.91 11.00 -8.23
C ILE A 138 -14.12 9.48 -8.14
N LEU A 139 -15.36 9.06 -8.29
CA LEU A 139 -15.70 7.63 -8.20
C LEU A 139 -15.02 6.81 -9.30
N SER A 140 -14.97 7.32 -10.53
CA SER A 140 -14.31 6.69 -11.66
C SER A 140 -12.82 6.46 -11.40
N TYR A 141 -12.09 7.47 -10.97
CA TYR A 141 -10.66 7.36 -10.68
C TYR A 141 -10.38 6.44 -9.50
N THR A 142 -11.15 6.56 -8.43
CA THR A 142 -10.96 5.74 -7.23
C THR A 142 -11.22 4.27 -7.50
N SER A 143 -12.33 3.95 -8.19
CA SER A 143 -12.66 2.59 -8.59
C SER A 143 -11.64 2.00 -9.56
N ALA A 144 -11.18 2.79 -10.55
CA ALA A 144 -10.18 2.35 -11.52
C ALA A 144 -8.85 1.98 -10.85
N ALA A 145 -8.38 2.78 -9.89
CA ALA A 145 -7.16 2.45 -9.15
C ALA A 145 -7.30 1.16 -8.34
N CYS A 146 -8.45 0.95 -7.71
CA CYS A 146 -8.76 -0.29 -6.99
C CYS A 146 -8.85 -1.48 -7.96
N ASP A 147 -9.51 -1.34 -9.10
CA ASP A 147 -9.60 -2.37 -10.14
C ASP A 147 -8.21 -2.85 -10.58
N ALA A 148 -7.31 -1.92 -10.91
CA ALA A 148 -5.95 -2.26 -11.32
C ALA A 148 -5.19 -3.02 -10.23
N ARG A 149 -5.26 -2.52 -8.98
CA ARG A 149 -4.58 -3.14 -7.85
C ARG A 149 -5.11 -4.54 -7.55
N MET A 150 -6.44 -4.70 -7.48
CA MET A 150 -7.07 -5.98 -7.15
C MET A 150 -6.91 -7.02 -8.26
N ALA A 151 -6.74 -6.60 -9.49
CA ALA A 151 -6.41 -7.47 -10.61
C ALA A 151 -4.91 -7.84 -10.68
N GLY A 152 -4.10 -7.46 -9.71
CA GLY A 152 -2.68 -7.82 -9.65
C GLY A 152 -1.79 -7.01 -10.58
N ALA A 153 -2.18 -5.82 -11.00
CA ALA A 153 -1.30 -4.95 -11.78
C ALA A 153 -0.03 -4.62 -10.99
N MET A 154 1.12 -4.76 -11.63
CA MET A 154 2.43 -4.47 -11.04
C MET A 154 2.69 -2.96 -11.00
N ILE A 155 1.98 -2.28 -10.12
CA ILE A 155 2.03 -0.82 -9.93
C ILE A 155 2.13 -0.49 -8.44
N PRO A 156 2.95 0.49 -8.05
CA PRO A 156 2.98 0.97 -6.69
C PRO A 156 1.75 1.81 -6.38
N VAL A 157 1.22 1.65 -5.18
CA VAL A 157 0.18 2.52 -4.61
C VAL A 157 0.60 2.98 -3.22
N MET A 158 0.20 4.16 -2.82
CA MET A 158 0.37 4.61 -1.45
C MET A 158 -0.72 3.99 -0.59
N SER A 159 -0.32 3.18 0.37
CA SER A 159 -1.22 2.55 1.33
C SER A 159 -1.49 3.43 2.56
N ASN A 160 -2.55 3.12 3.27
CA ASN A 160 -2.81 3.63 4.62
C ASN A 160 -3.05 2.43 5.54
N SER A 161 -2.41 2.42 6.70
CA SER A 161 -2.53 1.33 7.70
C SER A 161 -2.34 -0.07 7.09
N GLY A 162 -1.38 -0.23 6.17
CA GLY A 162 -1.10 -1.49 5.49
C GLY A 162 -2.10 -1.87 4.37
N SER A 163 -3.16 -1.10 4.15
CA SER A 163 -4.15 -1.35 3.10
C SER A 163 -4.01 -0.39 1.92
N GLY A 164 -3.72 -0.94 0.73
CA GLY A 164 -3.60 -0.15 -0.50
C GLY A 164 -4.93 0.44 -0.95
N ASN A 165 -6.04 -0.31 -0.85
CA ASN A 165 -7.37 0.22 -1.20
C ASN A 165 -7.79 1.33 -0.24
N GLN A 166 -7.49 1.20 1.04
CA GLN A 166 -7.75 2.26 2.02
C GLN A 166 -6.95 3.53 1.69
N GLY A 167 -5.68 3.39 1.33
CA GLY A 167 -4.86 4.52 0.89
C GLY A 167 -5.40 5.18 -0.38
N ILE A 168 -5.82 4.40 -1.38
CA ILE A 168 -6.46 4.90 -2.60
C ILE A 168 -7.73 5.67 -2.26
N THR A 169 -8.64 5.10 -1.46
CA THR A 169 -9.93 5.72 -1.14
C THR A 169 -9.83 6.92 -0.21
N ALA A 170 -8.80 6.99 0.62
CA ALA A 170 -8.57 8.14 1.49
C ALA A 170 -7.95 9.33 0.74
N THR A 171 -7.16 9.09 -0.31
CA THR A 171 -6.35 10.16 -0.92
C THR A 171 -6.78 10.55 -2.32
N LEU A 172 -7.20 9.60 -3.14
CA LEU A 172 -7.51 9.86 -4.54
C LEU A 172 -8.73 10.77 -4.75
N PRO A 173 -9.81 10.67 -3.97
CA PRO A 173 -10.93 11.61 -4.06
C PRO A 173 -10.48 13.08 -3.92
N VAL A 174 -9.62 13.37 -2.94
CA VAL A 174 -9.07 14.71 -2.74
C VAL A 174 -8.18 15.09 -3.92
N ALA A 175 -7.25 14.20 -4.30
CA ALA A 175 -6.27 14.45 -5.36
C ALA A 175 -6.91 14.77 -6.71
N VAL A 176 -8.04 14.13 -7.06
CA VAL A 176 -8.72 14.36 -8.35
C VAL A 176 -9.75 15.49 -8.31
N SER A 177 -10.34 15.80 -7.15
CA SER A 177 -11.26 16.93 -7.02
C SER A 177 -10.59 18.29 -7.25
N TYR A 178 -9.31 18.42 -6.90
CA TYR A 178 -8.52 19.64 -7.09
C TYR A 178 -7.94 19.78 -8.52
N THR A 179 -8.16 18.83 -9.40
CA THR A 179 -7.62 18.85 -10.78
C THR A 179 -8.67 19.07 -11.86
N HIS A 180 -9.86 19.53 -11.46
CA HIS A 180 -10.95 19.93 -12.34
C HIS A 180 -10.89 21.41 -12.68
#